data_573531929178bbcc103991c851677b96
#
_entry.id   573531929178bbcc103991c851677b96
#
_cell.length_a   1.000
_cell.length_b   1.000
_cell.length_c   1.000
_cell.angle_alpha   90.00
_cell.angle_beta   90.00
_cell.angle_gamma   90.00
#
_symmetry.space_group_name_H-M   'P 1'
#
loop_
_entity.id
_entity.type
_entity.pdbx_description
1 polymer ?
#
loop_
_entity_poly.entity_id
_entity_poly.type
_entity_poly.pdbx_seq_one_letter_code
_entity_poly.pdbx_strand_id
1 'polypeptide(L)'
;MEIANLVVTLICVISFTCTHAKIGYFWHVTDFHYDPLYTPQGDTRRHCRRADERGSSGHHRALGRFGDYSCDSSLELIESAARYMRTRHSENVEFVLWTGDIIAARYTGNEDDKYQAIRNMTELLSRTFSSHFVFPVLGHLDPAPSASLTNLWMHWLPLEALQTFQNGGYYTIEQSYSKLRIVALNTNLFTSRESSGAPAKRQWEWLDAVLDKATANKEMVYIVGHAAPGSDSRHAYDVSSDANAKYLRTVRRHAKIIAGQFFGHLHADTFRVIYDNDRPVSWALLAPSVSPHRDPAGSSNPGLRLYKFDTNTGKVLDYTQYYLDLAAANRNVGAAEWTAEYNLTQYYGLHEVSASSLHNLADKLRIGTPQETTVFYKYLRAYNVKYESSDNCDGACAHQHFCAITCLEQLAYRQCVEAAASALAAAGDAAPVVAPLVTKFLFLISIFVILA
;
A
#
# COMPACT_ATOMS: atom_id res chain seq x y z
N MET A 1 -60.12 55.79 4.39
CA MET A 1 -58.71 55.88 4.82
C MET A 1 -58.24 54.45 5.07
N GLU A 2 -57.82 53.81 4.02
CA GLU A 2 -57.30 52.37 4.09
C GLU A 2 -55.82 52.41 4.20
N ILE A 3 -55.32 51.82 5.26
CA ILE A 3 -53.89 51.60 5.46
C ILE A 3 -53.57 50.27 4.81
N ALA A 4 -52.91 50.30 3.66
CA ALA A 4 -52.44 49.15 2.98
C ALA A 4 -51.26 48.53 3.75
N ASN A 5 -51.43 47.28 4.26
CA ASN A 5 -50.38 46.43 4.84
C ASN A 5 -49.48 45.96 3.75
N LEU A 6 -48.31 46.55 3.66
CA LEU A 6 -47.22 46.05 2.80
C LEU A 6 -46.48 44.93 3.54
N VAL A 7 -46.93 43.69 3.32
CA VAL A 7 -46.17 42.47 3.76
C VAL A 7 -44.99 42.28 2.81
N VAL A 8 -43.82 42.76 3.21
CA VAL A 8 -42.59 42.46 2.54
C VAL A 8 -42.21 41.04 2.92
N THR A 9 -42.59 40.09 2.07
CA THR A 9 -42.09 38.69 2.18
C THR A 9 -40.65 38.69 1.78
N LEU A 10 -39.75 38.72 2.77
CA LEU A 10 -38.32 38.52 2.59
C LEU A 10 -38.09 37.03 2.22
N ILE A 11 -38.12 36.72 0.92
CA ILE A 11 -37.72 35.43 0.41
C ILE A 11 -36.19 35.35 0.62
N CYS A 12 -35.77 34.76 1.75
CA CYS A 12 -34.41 34.27 1.91
C CYS A 12 -34.21 33.17 0.88
N VAL A 13 -33.73 33.51 -0.30
CA VAL A 13 -33.13 32.57 -1.24
C VAL A 13 -31.84 32.10 -0.59
N ILE A 14 -31.93 31.06 0.24
CA ILE A 14 -30.82 30.30 0.64
C ILE A 14 -30.32 29.63 -0.64
N SER A 15 -29.43 30.31 -1.33
CA SER A 15 -28.64 29.70 -2.39
C SER A 15 -27.83 28.58 -1.74
N PHE A 16 -28.41 27.38 -1.69
CA PHE A 16 -27.60 26.18 -1.59
C PHE A 16 -26.72 26.19 -2.82
N THR A 17 -25.55 26.78 -2.73
CA THR A 17 -24.48 26.52 -3.66
C THR A 17 -24.18 25.04 -3.45
N CYS A 18 -24.81 24.20 -4.28
CA CYS A 18 -24.40 22.83 -4.45
C CYS A 18 -22.95 22.93 -4.97
N THR A 19 -21.99 22.94 -4.07
CA THR A 19 -20.60 22.87 -4.43
C THR A 19 -20.41 21.48 -5.01
N HIS A 20 -20.60 21.38 -6.34
CA HIS A 20 -20.23 20.15 -7.03
C HIS A 20 -18.78 19.87 -6.69
N ALA A 21 -18.51 18.69 -6.11
CA ALA A 21 -17.17 18.23 -5.87
C ALA A 21 -16.39 18.34 -7.18
N LYS A 22 -15.34 19.16 -7.19
CA LYS A 22 -14.45 19.21 -8.34
C LYS A 22 -13.57 17.98 -8.25
N ILE A 23 -13.83 17.02 -9.14
CA ILE A 23 -13.13 15.74 -9.17
C ILE A 23 -11.75 15.92 -9.78
N GLY A 24 -10.73 15.52 -9.04
CA GLY A 24 -9.36 15.35 -9.50
C GLY A 24 -8.89 13.91 -9.32
N TYR A 25 -7.77 13.61 -9.93
CA TYR A 25 -7.12 12.32 -9.83
C TYR A 25 -5.65 12.50 -9.47
N PHE A 26 -5.07 11.49 -8.80
CA PHE A 26 -3.62 11.40 -8.64
C PHE A 26 -3.16 9.95 -8.76
N TRP A 27 -2.00 9.77 -9.39
CA TRP A 27 -1.34 8.48 -9.41
C TRP A 27 -0.59 8.24 -8.10
N HIS A 28 -0.61 7.02 -7.63
CA HIS A 28 0.28 6.54 -6.59
C HIS A 28 1.04 5.35 -7.13
N VAL A 29 2.35 5.51 -7.26
CA VAL A 29 3.29 4.50 -7.71
C VAL A 29 4.38 4.32 -6.68
N THR A 30 4.86 3.09 -6.53
CA THR A 30 5.79 2.73 -5.48
C THR A 30 6.63 1.53 -5.88
N ASP A 31 7.76 1.37 -5.20
CA ASP A 31 8.55 0.14 -5.26
C ASP A 31 8.88 -0.26 -6.70
N PHE A 32 9.55 0.65 -7.42
CA PHE A 32 9.97 0.41 -8.79
C PHE A 32 11.03 -0.68 -8.86
N HIS A 33 11.94 -0.70 -7.89
CA HIS A 33 13.07 -1.64 -7.85
C HIS A 33 13.74 -1.78 -9.22
N TYR A 34 14.07 -0.66 -9.83
CA TYR A 34 14.72 -0.65 -11.15
C TYR A 34 16.08 -1.33 -11.10
N ASP A 35 16.23 -2.41 -11.86
CA ASP A 35 17.53 -3.07 -12.05
C ASP A 35 18.07 -2.80 -13.46
N PRO A 36 19.04 -1.89 -13.61
CA PRO A 36 19.65 -1.60 -14.91
C PRO A 36 20.43 -2.78 -15.49
N LEU A 37 20.70 -3.81 -14.69
CA LEU A 37 21.43 -5.02 -15.12
C LEU A 37 20.47 -6.18 -15.49
N TYR A 38 19.16 -5.98 -15.35
CA TYR A 38 18.19 -6.97 -15.78
C TYR A 38 18.35 -7.30 -17.28
N THR A 39 18.31 -8.56 -17.61
CA THR A 39 18.34 -9.00 -19.02
C THR A 39 17.49 -10.26 -19.23
N PRO A 40 16.75 -10.38 -20.35
CA PRO A 40 16.03 -11.61 -20.70
C PRO A 40 16.90 -12.84 -20.85
N GLN A 41 18.23 -12.67 -21.03
CA GLN A 41 19.23 -13.74 -21.08
C GLN A 41 19.90 -13.98 -19.71
N GLY A 42 19.36 -13.40 -18.65
CA GLY A 42 19.89 -13.53 -17.29
C GLY A 42 19.52 -14.86 -16.61
N ASP A 43 20.02 -15.03 -15.41
CA ASP A 43 19.75 -16.18 -14.54
C ASP A 43 18.98 -15.70 -13.28
N THR A 44 17.85 -16.32 -12.97
CA THR A 44 17.06 -15.98 -11.76
C THR A 44 17.85 -16.14 -10.46
N ARG A 45 18.78 -17.10 -10.41
CA ARG A 45 19.69 -17.27 -9.26
C ARG A 45 20.66 -16.10 -9.08
N ARG A 46 20.82 -15.26 -10.10
CA ARG A 46 21.64 -14.06 -10.13
C ARG A 46 20.80 -12.81 -10.32
N HIS A 47 19.57 -12.82 -9.83
CA HIS A 47 18.63 -11.70 -9.93
C HIS A 47 18.38 -11.27 -11.39
N CYS A 48 18.26 -12.22 -12.31
CA CYS A 48 18.04 -12.00 -13.74
C CYS A 48 19.16 -11.21 -14.46
N ARG A 49 20.39 -11.25 -13.93
CA ARG A 49 21.57 -10.64 -14.53
C ARG A 49 22.37 -11.68 -15.29
N ARG A 50 23.21 -11.25 -16.24
CA ARG A 50 24.09 -12.16 -17.00
C ARG A 50 25.03 -12.91 -16.07
N ALA A 51 25.26 -14.19 -16.38
CA ALA A 51 26.35 -14.95 -15.79
C ALA A 51 27.67 -14.49 -16.44
N ASP A 52 28.75 -14.38 -15.63
CA ASP A 52 30.09 -14.27 -16.16
C ASP A 52 30.41 -15.52 -16.97
N GLU A 53 31.15 -15.36 -18.06
CA GLU A 53 31.43 -16.41 -19.08
C GLU A 53 32.02 -17.72 -18.52
N ARG A 54 32.41 -17.77 -17.25
CA ARG A 54 33.14 -18.86 -16.63
C ARG A 54 32.30 -19.92 -15.92
N GLY A 55 30.99 -19.88 -15.95
CA GLY A 55 30.25 -20.73 -15.00
C GLY A 55 28.82 -21.20 -15.26
N SER A 56 28.31 -21.25 -16.47
CA SER A 56 26.97 -21.80 -16.66
C SER A 56 26.76 -22.56 -17.95
N SER A 57 26.86 -23.89 -17.86
CA SER A 57 26.43 -24.83 -18.90
C SER A 57 24.98 -25.34 -18.67
N GLY A 58 24.15 -24.62 -17.92
CA GLY A 58 22.75 -24.98 -17.68
C GLY A 58 21.81 -24.36 -18.71
N HIS A 59 20.82 -25.10 -19.21
CA HIS A 59 19.71 -24.56 -19.96
C HIS A 59 18.89 -23.64 -19.02
N HIS A 60 19.10 -22.33 -19.12
CA HIS A 60 18.30 -21.36 -18.39
C HIS A 60 17.00 -21.10 -19.13
N ARG A 61 15.87 -21.07 -18.41
CA ARG A 61 14.61 -20.58 -18.94
C ARG A 61 14.80 -19.14 -19.42
N ALA A 62 14.42 -18.84 -20.65
CA ALA A 62 14.39 -17.48 -21.13
C ALA A 62 13.47 -16.63 -20.22
N LEU A 63 13.99 -15.52 -19.72
CA LEU A 63 13.23 -14.59 -18.88
C LEU A 63 12.35 -13.69 -19.76
N GLY A 64 11.30 -13.14 -19.17
CA GLY A 64 10.42 -12.27 -19.88
C GLY A 64 11.04 -10.89 -20.14
N ARG A 65 10.63 -10.24 -21.19
CA ARG A 65 11.04 -8.87 -21.52
C ARG A 65 10.57 -7.85 -20.47
N PHE A 66 9.36 -8.06 -19.94
CA PHE A 66 8.78 -7.18 -18.92
C PHE A 66 9.14 -7.57 -17.48
N GLY A 67 10.07 -8.51 -17.28
CA GLY A 67 10.49 -8.92 -15.96
C GLY A 67 10.21 -10.41 -15.68
N ASP A 68 10.56 -10.81 -14.47
CA ASP A 68 10.29 -12.15 -13.94
C ASP A 68 9.88 -12.02 -12.47
N TYR A 69 8.97 -12.90 -12.03
CA TYR A 69 8.45 -12.88 -10.65
C TYR A 69 9.50 -13.12 -9.56
N SER A 70 10.69 -13.59 -9.94
CA SER A 70 11.81 -13.83 -9.02
C SER A 70 12.83 -12.69 -9.00
N CYS A 71 12.60 -11.60 -9.73
CA CYS A 71 13.58 -10.54 -9.95
C CYS A 71 12.96 -9.16 -9.88
N ASP A 72 13.80 -8.17 -9.59
CA ASP A 72 13.46 -6.76 -9.64
C ASP A 72 13.12 -6.31 -11.08
N SER A 73 12.63 -5.09 -11.24
CA SER A 73 12.02 -4.62 -12.48
C SER A 73 13.00 -4.41 -13.62
N SER A 74 12.59 -4.85 -14.81
CA SER A 74 13.21 -4.43 -16.07
C SER A 74 12.84 -2.99 -16.42
N LEU A 75 13.65 -2.31 -17.25
CA LEU A 75 13.33 -0.99 -17.78
C LEU A 75 12.04 -1.02 -18.59
N GLU A 76 11.84 -2.03 -19.41
CA GLU A 76 10.66 -2.18 -20.27
C GLU A 76 9.35 -2.27 -19.47
N LEU A 77 9.37 -2.88 -18.30
CA LEU A 77 8.22 -2.90 -17.40
C LEU A 77 7.86 -1.48 -16.95
N ILE A 78 8.84 -0.76 -16.41
CA ILE A 78 8.63 0.59 -15.86
C ILE A 78 8.23 1.57 -16.97
N GLU A 79 8.85 1.49 -18.14
CA GLU A 79 8.46 2.29 -19.30
C GLU A 79 7.04 1.98 -19.78
N SER A 80 6.62 0.70 -19.71
CA SER A 80 5.24 0.33 -20.05
C SER A 80 4.23 0.92 -19.07
N ALA A 81 4.56 0.92 -17.78
CA ALA A 81 3.76 1.56 -16.72
C ALA A 81 3.65 3.08 -16.97
N ALA A 82 4.77 3.74 -17.24
CA ALA A 82 4.82 5.16 -17.53
C ALA A 82 3.98 5.53 -18.76
N ARG A 83 4.08 4.77 -19.86
CA ARG A 83 3.24 4.97 -21.06
C ARG A 83 1.76 4.82 -20.76
N TYR A 84 1.39 3.80 -19.97
CA TYR A 84 0.00 3.60 -19.59
C TYR A 84 -0.55 4.76 -18.78
N MET A 85 0.16 5.18 -17.74
CA MET A 85 -0.26 6.32 -16.90
C MET A 85 -0.42 7.60 -17.71
N ARG A 86 0.48 7.89 -18.66
CA ARG A 86 0.39 9.06 -19.53
C ARG A 86 -0.86 9.09 -20.40
N THR A 87 -1.38 7.92 -20.81
CA THR A 87 -2.56 7.83 -21.68
C THR A 87 -3.88 7.80 -20.93
N ARG A 88 -3.84 7.63 -19.61
CA ARG A 88 -5.03 7.52 -18.76
C ARG A 88 -5.21 8.78 -17.92
N HIS A 89 -6.39 9.39 -18.02
CA HIS A 89 -6.79 10.57 -17.23
C HIS A 89 -5.83 11.77 -17.30
N SER A 90 -5.02 11.89 -18.34
CA SER A 90 -3.97 12.89 -18.47
C SER A 90 -4.43 14.35 -18.26
N GLU A 91 -5.69 14.67 -18.58
CA GLU A 91 -6.25 16.02 -18.42
C GLU A 91 -6.75 16.32 -16.98
N ASN A 92 -6.95 15.30 -16.16
CA ASN A 92 -7.53 15.42 -14.81
C ASN A 92 -6.61 14.93 -13.69
N VAL A 93 -5.37 14.57 -14.00
CA VAL A 93 -4.36 14.22 -13.01
C VAL A 93 -3.80 15.51 -12.41
N GLU A 94 -3.88 15.64 -11.10
CA GLU A 94 -3.39 16.82 -10.38
C GLU A 94 -1.91 16.66 -10.00
N PHE A 95 -1.50 15.45 -9.60
CA PHE A 95 -0.13 15.12 -9.19
C PHE A 95 0.13 13.61 -9.18
N VAL A 96 1.37 13.23 -8.89
CA VAL A 96 1.81 11.85 -8.71
C VAL A 96 2.48 11.71 -7.34
N LEU A 97 2.11 10.69 -6.56
CA LEU A 97 2.85 10.24 -5.39
C LEU A 97 3.80 9.12 -5.82
N TRP A 98 5.07 9.27 -5.54
CA TRP A 98 6.11 8.27 -5.82
C TRP A 98 6.80 7.88 -4.52
N THR A 99 6.40 6.75 -3.94
CA THR A 99 6.65 6.45 -2.53
C THR A 99 7.84 5.52 -2.29
N GLY A 100 8.93 5.71 -3.06
CA GLY A 100 10.25 5.16 -2.73
C GLY A 100 10.55 3.77 -3.28
N ASP A 101 11.69 3.26 -2.86
CA ASP A 101 12.34 2.04 -3.35
C ASP A 101 12.47 2.05 -4.88
N ILE A 102 13.23 3.03 -5.35
CA ILE A 102 13.43 3.32 -6.76
C ILE A 102 14.35 2.30 -7.40
N ILE A 103 15.42 1.93 -6.67
CA ILE A 103 16.47 1.03 -7.14
C ILE A 103 16.27 -0.41 -6.64
N ALA A 104 16.81 -1.35 -7.39
CA ALA A 104 16.73 -2.78 -7.10
C ALA A 104 17.24 -3.14 -5.69
N ALA A 105 16.57 -4.08 -5.02
CA ALA A 105 16.89 -4.49 -3.65
C ALA A 105 18.32 -5.02 -3.48
N ARG A 106 18.84 -5.69 -4.50
CA ARG A 106 20.21 -6.27 -4.49
C ARG A 106 21.12 -5.60 -5.52
N TYR A 107 21.07 -4.26 -5.52
CA TYR A 107 21.92 -3.49 -6.41
C TYR A 107 23.40 -3.62 -6.01
N THR A 108 24.26 -3.98 -6.97
CA THR A 108 25.69 -4.20 -6.74
C THR A 108 26.59 -3.09 -7.29
N GLY A 109 26.00 -2.04 -7.89
CA GLY A 109 26.71 -0.87 -8.38
C GLY A 109 27.24 0.01 -7.25
N ASN A 110 28.16 0.89 -7.58
CA ASN A 110 28.64 1.93 -6.67
C ASN A 110 27.57 3.04 -6.48
N GLU A 111 27.87 4.04 -5.65
CA GLU A 111 26.90 5.12 -5.37
C GLU A 111 26.59 5.99 -6.61
N ASP A 112 27.55 6.16 -7.53
CA ASP A 112 27.35 6.91 -8.79
C ASP A 112 26.38 6.14 -9.71
N ASP A 113 26.51 4.82 -9.78
CA ASP A 113 25.60 3.96 -10.55
C ASP A 113 24.17 4.00 -9.97
N LYS A 114 24.04 3.98 -8.66
CA LYS A 114 22.71 4.14 -7.99
C LYS A 114 22.10 5.50 -8.32
N TYR A 115 22.90 6.56 -8.22
CA TYR A 115 22.45 7.89 -8.57
C TYR A 115 22.02 7.99 -10.03
N GLN A 116 22.76 7.34 -10.95
CA GLN A 116 22.39 7.30 -12.36
C GLN A 116 21.09 6.52 -12.59
N ALA A 117 20.86 5.42 -11.87
CA ALA A 117 19.60 4.69 -11.94
C ALA A 117 18.41 5.55 -11.49
N ILE A 118 18.55 6.29 -10.38
CA ILE A 118 17.52 7.22 -9.91
C ILE A 118 17.29 8.35 -10.92
N ARG A 119 18.36 8.89 -11.51
CA ARG A 119 18.25 9.90 -12.56
C ARG A 119 17.42 9.40 -13.73
N ASN A 120 17.68 8.19 -14.21
CA ASN A 120 16.95 7.59 -15.32
C ASN A 120 15.44 7.50 -15.00
N MET A 121 15.08 7.09 -13.80
CA MET A 121 13.68 7.00 -13.36
C MET A 121 13.04 8.38 -13.18
N THR A 122 13.79 9.35 -12.65
CA THR A 122 13.35 10.74 -12.54
C THR A 122 13.07 11.34 -13.92
N GLU A 123 13.98 11.17 -14.87
CA GLU A 123 13.80 11.64 -16.24
C GLU A 123 12.63 10.96 -16.95
N LEU A 124 12.42 9.67 -16.72
CA LEU A 124 11.27 8.95 -17.24
C LEU A 124 9.95 9.54 -16.70
N LEU A 125 9.83 9.75 -15.40
CA LEU A 125 8.63 10.34 -14.79
C LEU A 125 8.44 11.79 -15.20
N SER A 126 9.52 12.58 -15.29
CA SER A 126 9.46 13.97 -15.74
C SER A 126 8.94 14.10 -17.18
N ARG A 127 9.36 13.22 -18.09
CA ARG A 127 8.83 13.16 -19.46
C ARG A 127 7.41 12.63 -19.53
N THR A 128 7.04 11.73 -18.63
CA THR A 128 5.70 11.14 -18.57
C THR A 128 4.67 12.16 -18.07
N PHE A 129 5.04 12.95 -17.08
CA PHE A 129 4.21 13.92 -16.38
C PHE A 129 4.75 15.35 -16.52
N SER A 130 5.05 15.77 -17.76
CA SER A 130 5.74 17.03 -18.05
C SER A 130 5.03 18.29 -17.57
N SER A 131 3.73 18.24 -17.32
CA SER A 131 2.91 19.35 -16.81
C SER A 131 2.39 19.13 -15.38
N HIS A 132 2.82 18.07 -14.70
CA HIS A 132 2.34 17.70 -13.38
C HIS A 132 3.49 17.56 -12.38
N PHE A 133 3.19 17.78 -11.11
CA PHE A 133 4.15 17.56 -10.05
C PHE A 133 4.21 16.08 -9.68
N VAL A 134 5.42 15.58 -9.48
CA VAL A 134 5.69 14.31 -8.85
C VAL A 134 6.23 14.59 -7.45
N PHE A 135 5.67 13.97 -6.44
CA PHE A 135 6.09 14.09 -5.05
C PHE A 135 6.83 12.83 -4.60
N PRO A 136 8.19 12.83 -4.71
CA PRO A 136 9.00 11.66 -4.40
C PRO A 136 9.20 11.53 -2.89
N VAL A 137 9.17 10.29 -2.40
CA VAL A 137 9.52 9.90 -1.05
C VAL A 137 10.65 8.89 -1.10
N LEU A 138 11.53 8.89 -0.11
CA LEU A 138 12.64 7.94 -0.03
C LEU A 138 12.17 6.62 0.55
N GLY A 139 12.48 5.52 -0.14
CA GLY A 139 12.39 4.17 0.39
C GLY A 139 13.68 3.76 1.12
N HIS A 140 13.67 2.57 1.70
CA HIS A 140 14.80 2.09 2.52
C HIS A 140 16.01 1.64 1.69
N LEU A 141 15.83 1.41 0.40
CA LEU A 141 16.89 1.07 -0.56
C LEU A 141 17.48 2.30 -1.24
N ASP A 142 16.78 3.43 -1.18
CA ASP A 142 17.21 4.66 -1.82
C ASP A 142 18.37 5.29 -1.02
N PRO A 143 19.24 6.05 -1.69
CA PRO A 143 20.34 6.72 -1.01
C PRO A 143 19.82 7.77 -0.02
N ALA A 144 20.65 8.09 0.96
CA ALA A 144 20.37 9.15 1.91
C ALA A 144 20.15 10.50 1.22
N PRO A 145 19.38 11.42 1.83
CA PRO A 145 19.21 12.78 1.32
C PRO A 145 20.54 13.44 1.06
N SER A 146 20.68 14.11 -0.08
CA SER A 146 21.91 14.77 -0.50
C SER A 146 21.63 15.97 -1.39
N ALA A 147 22.61 16.85 -1.56
CA ALA A 147 22.51 17.95 -2.49
C ALA A 147 22.28 17.48 -3.94
N SER A 148 22.93 16.38 -4.34
CA SER A 148 22.76 15.80 -5.68
C SER A 148 21.34 15.33 -5.93
N LEU A 149 20.74 14.62 -4.96
CA LEU A 149 19.36 14.15 -5.05
C LEU A 149 18.35 15.31 -4.98
N THR A 150 18.63 16.32 -4.14
CA THR A 150 17.82 17.54 -4.05
C THR A 150 17.81 18.29 -5.39
N ASN A 151 18.97 18.44 -6.03
CA ASN A 151 19.08 19.08 -7.35
C ASN A 151 18.35 18.28 -8.44
N LEU A 152 18.30 16.97 -8.33
CA LEU A 152 17.59 16.12 -9.29
C LEU A 152 16.07 16.35 -9.24
N TRP A 153 15.50 16.61 -8.05
CA TRP A 153 14.06 16.80 -7.84
C TRP A 153 13.61 18.25 -7.68
N MET A 154 14.53 19.22 -7.84
CA MET A 154 14.24 20.65 -7.67
C MET A 154 13.17 21.21 -8.62
N HIS A 155 12.92 20.55 -9.75
CA HIS A 155 11.89 20.97 -10.69
C HIS A 155 10.46 20.56 -10.26
N TRP A 156 10.32 19.65 -9.29
CA TRP A 156 9.05 19.25 -8.71
C TRP A 156 8.76 19.86 -7.34
N LEU A 157 9.83 20.19 -6.59
CA LEU A 157 9.72 20.64 -5.21
C LEU A 157 9.98 22.14 -5.11
N PRO A 158 9.12 22.94 -4.45
CA PRO A 158 9.37 24.33 -4.19
C PRO A 158 10.57 24.53 -3.25
N LEU A 159 11.14 25.73 -3.26
CA LEU A 159 12.39 26.04 -2.54
C LEU A 159 12.32 25.70 -1.04
N GLU A 160 11.16 25.96 -0.41
CA GLU A 160 10.95 25.68 1.02
C GLU A 160 10.99 24.17 1.33
N ALA A 161 10.50 23.34 0.39
CA ALA A 161 10.53 21.89 0.51
C ALA A 161 11.94 21.33 0.28
N LEU A 162 12.72 21.93 -0.61
CA LEU A 162 14.08 21.47 -0.90
C LEU A 162 15.01 21.54 0.31
N GLN A 163 14.86 22.56 1.17
CA GLN A 163 15.68 22.70 2.36
C GLN A 163 15.48 21.57 3.36
N THR A 164 14.24 21.22 3.67
CA THR A 164 13.91 20.13 4.60
C THR A 164 14.21 18.77 3.98
N PHE A 165 13.99 18.62 2.66
CA PHE A 165 14.35 17.42 1.94
C PHE A 165 15.86 17.16 1.97
N GLN A 166 16.69 18.15 1.64
CA GLN A 166 18.15 18.00 1.67
C GLN A 166 18.69 17.61 3.04
N ASN A 167 18.08 18.13 4.11
CA ASN A 167 18.53 17.92 5.48
C ASN A 167 18.03 16.61 6.12
N GLY A 168 16.90 16.06 5.63
CA GLY A 168 16.30 14.90 6.29
C GLY A 168 15.42 14.03 5.43
N GLY A 169 15.22 14.34 4.14
CA GLY A 169 14.40 13.56 3.22
C GLY A 169 12.90 13.71 3.43
N TYR A 170 12.46 14.72 4.17
CA TYR A 170 11.07 15.04 4.43
C TYR A 170 10.71 16.46 4.00
N TYR A 171 9.46 16.70 3.64
CA TYR A 171 9.01 18.03 3.19
C TYR A 171 7.48 18.16 3.24
N THR A 172 6.99 19.39 3.06
CA THR A 172 5.55 19.65 2.88
C THR A 172 5.30 20.55 1.69
N ILE A 173 4.16 20.32 1.03
CA ILE A 173 3.68 21.11 -0.09
C ILE A 173 2.31 21.69 0.27
N GLU A 174 2.15 23.00 0.15
CA GLU A 174 0.86 23.69 0.19
C GLU A 174 0.31 23.79 -1.23
N GLN A 175 -0.90 23.34 -1.46
CA GLN A 175 -1.57 23.58 -2.74
C GLN A 175 -2.29 24.92 -2.71
N SER A 176 -1.88 25.85 -3.55
CA SER A 176 -2.37 27.25 -3.54
C SER A 176 -3.87 27.38 -3.82
N TYR A 177 -4.47 26.41 -4.51
CA TYR A 177 -5.87 26.48 -4.96
C TYR A 177 -6.82 25.58 -4.16
N SER A 178 -6.29 24.73 -3.32
CA SER A 178 -7.05 23.87 -2.41
C SER A 178 -6.48 24.01 -1.01
N LYS A 179 -7.27 23.69 0.01
CA LYS A 179 -6.77 23.61 1.38
C LYS A 179 -6.11 22.25 1.66
N LEU A 180 -5.52 21.64 0.66
CA LEU A 180 -4.83 20.37 0.78
C LEU A 180 -3.33 20.60 0.94
N ARG A 181 -2.78 20.01 1.99
CA ARG A 181 -1.34 19.96 2.27
C ARG A 181 -0.84 18.53 2.09
N ILE A 182 0.24 18.34 1.36
CA ILE A 182 0.96 17.07 1.28
C ILE A 182 2.13 17.13 2.25
N VAL A 183 2.24 16.12 3.11
CA VAL A 183 3.31 15.94 4.09
C VAL A 183 4.04 14.65 3.76
N ALA A 184 5.23 14.77 3.18
CA ALA A 184 6.09 13.66 2.82
C ALA A 184 7.08 13.36 3.95
N LEU A 185 7.09 12.13 4.44
CA LEU A 185 7.91 11.67 5.55
C LEU A 185 9.05 10.77 5.06
N ASN A 186 10.21 10.93 5.63
CA ASN A 186 11.28 9.95 5.54
C ASN A 186 11.10 8.88 6.63
N THR A 187 10.44 7.78 6.28
CA THR A 187 10.16 6.69 7.22
C THR A 187 11.39 5.85 7.56
N ASN A 188 12.52 6.01 6.85
CA ASN A 188 13.80 5.39 7.22
C ASN A 188 14.29 5.86 8.58
N LEU A 189 13.91 7.09 8.97
CA LEU A 189 14.20 7.64 10.29
C LEU A 189 13.38 7.03 11.44
N PHE A 190 12.46 6.10 11.13
CA PHE A 190 11.64 5.41 12.13
C PHE A 190 12.18 4.03 12.50
N THR A 191 13.22 3.56 11.83
CA THR A 191 13.85 2.27 12.14
C THR A 191 14.50 2.25 13.52
N SER A 192 14.69 1.07 14.10
CA SER A 192 15.32 0.93 15.43
C SER A 192 16.72 1.53 15.48
N ARG A 193 17.43 1.56 14.34
CA ARG A 193 18.75 2.16 14.22
C ARG A 193 18.71 3.69 14.26
N GLU A 194 17.74 4.31 13.57
CA GLU A 194 17.74 5.75 13.30
C GLU A 194 16.80 6.56 14.22
N SER A 195 15.79 5.92 14.82
CA SER A 195 14.68 6.59 15.51
C SER A 195 15.09 7.43 16.72
N SER A 196 16.22 7.15 17.34
CA SER A 196 16.78 7.94 18.46
C SER A 196 17.71 9.06 18.01
N GLY A 197 18.09 9.10 16.74
CA GLY A 197 19.03 10.06 16.17
C GLY A 197 18.49 11.49 16.06
N ALA A 198 19.40 12.45 15.94
CA ALA A 198 19.05 13.86 15.77
C ALA A 198 18.22 14.12 14.49
N PRO A 199 18.43 13.43 13.33
CA PRO A 199 17.56 13.60 12.17
C PRO A 199 16.10 13.22 12.46
N ALA A 200 15.88 12.08 13.14
CA ALA A 200 14.53 11.65 13.52
C ALA A 200 13.84 12.65 14.45
N LYS A 201 14.57 13.16 15.48
CA LYS A 201 14.03 14.18 16.38
C LYS A 201 13.60 15.44 15.64
N ARG A 202 14.43 15.93 14.71
CA ARG A 202 14.08 17.10 13.87
C ARG A 202 12.86 16.85 13.00
N GLN A 203 12.73 15.66 12.39
CA GLN A 203 11.53 15.33 11.62
C GLN A 203 10.27 15.35 12.49
N TRP A 204 10.32 14.83 13.72
CA TRP A 204 9.20 14.85 14.64
C TRP A 204 8.78 16.27 15.05
N GLU A 205 9.73 17.10 15.43
CA GLU A 205 9.48 18.51 15.78
C GLU A 205 8.88 19.28 14.61
N TRP A 206 9.42 19.05 13.41
CA TRP A 206 8.91 19.64 12.20
C TRP A 206 7.49 19.14 11.87
N LEU A 207 7.22 17.83 11.98
CA LEU A 207 5.92 17.25 11.71
C LEU A 207 4.84 17.81 12.65
N ASP A 208 5.13 17.88 13.94
CA ASP A 208 4.21 18.47 14.94
C ASP A 208 3.90 19.94 14.58
N ALA A 209 4.89 20.74 14.24
CA ALA A 209 4.72 22.14 13.84
C ALA A 209 3.89 22.29 12.54
N VAL A 210 4.12 21.42 11.52
CA VAL A 210 3.36 21.42 10.27
C VAL A 210 1.90 21.08 10.51
N LEU A 211 1.61 20.05 11.32
CA LEU A 211 0.24 19.63 11.61
C LEU A 211 -0.52 20.62 12.49
N ASP A 212 0.16 21.24 13.45
CA ASP A 212 -0.42 22.31 14.25
C ASP A 212 -0.78 23.54 13.38
N LYS A 213 0.12 23.93 12.45
CA LYS A 213 -0.15 24.99 11.47
C LYS A 213 -1.31 24.64 10.56
N ALA A 214 -1.34 23.41 10.01
CA ALA A 214 -2.43 22.93 9.15
C ALA A 214 -3.79 22.96 9.91
N THR A 215 -3.79 22.56 11.19
CA THR A 215 -4.98 22.64 12.05
C THR A 215 -5.46 24.06 12.22
N ALA A 216 -4.56 25.01 12.52
CA ALA A 216 -4.90 26.42 12.69
C ALA A 216 -5.47 27.05 11.39
N ASN A 217 -4.91 26.65 10.24
CA ASN A 217 -5.32 27.12 8.92
C ASN A 217 -6.55 26.41 8.34
N LYS A 218 -7.06 25.36 9.03
CA LYS A 218 -8.13 24.49 8.56
C LYS A 218 -7.80 23.85 7.20
N GLU A 219 -6.57 23.42 7.05
CA GLU A 219 -6.08 22.67 5.90
C GLU A 219 -6.35 21.18 6.12
N MET A 220 -6.60 20.45 5.05
CA MET A 220 -6.63 18.99 5.04
C MET A 220 -5.22 18.46 4.70
N VAL A 221 -4.86 17.31 5.22
CA VAL A 221 -3.50 16.78 5.09
C VAL A 221 -3.52 15.39 4.47
N TYR A 222 -2.67 15.19 3.48
CA TYR A 222 -2.22 13.87 3.05
C TYR A 222 -0.84 13.58 3.64
N ILE A 223 -0.72 12.49 4.38
CA ILE A 223 0.58 11.97 4.83
C ILE A 223 1.05 10.95 3.80
N VAL A 224 2.28 11.11 3.33
CA VAL A 224 2.89 10.24 2.33
C VAL A 224 4.23 9.74 2.88
N GLY A 225 4.45 8.44 2.83
CA GLY A 225 5.68 7.82 3.29
C GLY A 225 5.96 6.54 2.50
N HIS A 226 7.11 5.93 2.75
CA HIS A 226 7.41 4.63 2.14
C HIS A 226 6.81 3.49 2.96
N ALA A 227 7.25 3.36 4.19
CA ALA A 227 6.84 2.29 5.09
C ALA A 227 5.69 2.74 6.00
N ALA A 228 4.60 1.97 6.01
CA ALA A 228 3.40 2.24 6.80
C ALA A 228 3.58 1.92 8.28
N PRO A 229 2.76 2.50 9.18
CA PRO A 229 2.72 2.11 10.58
C PRO A 229 2.18 0.68 10.73
N GLY A 230 2.53 0.05 11.85
CA GLY A 230 2.11 -1.30 12.20
C GLY A 230 3.14 -2.37 11.87
N SER A 231 2.76 -3.62 12.05
CA SER A 231 3.57 -4.80 11.76
C SER A 231 2.91 -5.64 10.67
N ASP A 232 3.70 -6.37 9.93
CA ASP A 232 3.23 -7.39 9.01
C ASP A 232 4.04 -8.67 9.25
N SER A 233 3.39 -9.82 9.34
CA SER A 233 4.04 -11.10 9.61
C SER A 233 4.98 -11.55 8.48
N ARG A 234 4.77 -11.04 7.27
CA ARG A 234 5.54 -11.41 6.07
C ARG A 234 6.75 -10.53 5.84
N HIS A 235 6.76 -9.34 6.45
CA HIS A 235 7.87 -8.39 6.35
C HIS A 235 8.35 -8.05 7.76
N ALA A 236 9.56 -8.48 8.08
CA ALA A 236 10.26 -8.03 9.27
C ALA A 236 10.65 -6.56 9.07
N TYR A 237 9.67 -5.68 9.28
CA TYR A 237 9.90 -4.25 9.21
C TYR A 237 10.50 -3.77 10.52
N ASP A 238 11.69 -3.22 10.44
CA ASP A 238 12.47 -2.77 11.60
C ASP A 238 12.06 -1.36 12.07
N VAL A 239 10.75 -1.08 12.14
CA VAL A 239 10.27 0.14 12.79
C VAL A 239 10.37 -0.01 14.30
N SER A 240 11.03 0.94 14.92
CA SER A 240 11.06 1.07 16.36
C SER A 240 9.63 1.16 16.93
N SER A 241 9.36 0.40 17.99
CA SER A 241 8.06 0.46 18.68
C SER A 241 7.73 1.87 19.16
N ASP A 242 8.75 2.63 19.58
CA ASP A 242 8.60 4.01 20.07
C ASP A 242 8.24 4.97 18.93
N ALA A 243 8.90 4.84 17.77
CA ALA A 243 8.59 5.65 16.60
C ALA A 243 7.16 5.34 16.08
N ASN A 244 6.80 4.06 16.01
CA ASN A 244 5.45 3.64 15.64
C ASN A 244 4.39 4.19 16.62
N ALA A 245 4.60 4.05 17.92
CA ALA A 245 3.68 4.57 18.92
C ALA A 245 3.59 6.11 18.87
N LYS A 246 4.70 6.80 18.60
CA LYS A 246 4.71 8.26 18.42
C LYS A 246 3.90 8.66 17.18
N TYR A 247 4.10 7.97 16.05
CA TYR A 247 3.34 8.20 14.83
C TYR A 247 1.84 8.04 15.07
N LEU A 248 1.41 6.95 15.67
CA LEU A 248 0.00 6.68 15.95
C LEU A 248 -0.61 7.74 16.88
N ARG A 249 0.12 8.20 17.91
CA ARG A 249 -0.34 9.31 18.77
C ARG A 249 -0.51 10.61 17.98
N THR A 250 0.44 10.95 17.11
CA THR A 250 0.37 12.15 16.27
C THR A 250 -0.82 12.08 15.32
N VAL A 251 -1.06 10.93 14.67
CA VAL A 251 -2.22 10.74 13.79
C VAL A 251 -3.55 10.86 14.58
N ARG A 252 -3.65 10.25 15.75
CA ARG A 252 -4.85 10.35 16.61
C ARG A 252 -5.16 11.80 16.98
N ARG A 253 -4.14 12.55 17.38
CA ARG A 253 -4.25 13.97 17.73
C ARG A 253 -4.78 14.82 16.59
N HIS A 254 -4.35 14.54 15.36
CA HIS A 254 -4.68 15.32 14.17
C HIS A 254 -5.66 14.62 13.22
N ALA A 255 -6.37 13.58 13.66
CA ALA A 255 -7.22 12.73 12.81
C ALA A 255 -8.28 13.52 12.03
N LYS A 256 -8.75 14.65 12.57
CA LYS A 256 -9.79 15.50 11.93
C LYS A 256 -9.33 16.20 10.66
N ILE A 257 -8.02 16.44 10.52
CA ILE A 257 -7.44 17.09 9.35
C ILE A 257 -6.72 16.14 8.42
N ILE A 258 -6.41 14.89 8.85
CA ILE A 258 -5.76 13.89 8.01
C ILE A 258 -6.79 13.22 7.12
N ALA A 259 -6.85 13.67 5.86
CA ALA A 259 -7.79 13.17 4.85
C ALA A 259 -7.35 11.88 4.19
N GLY A 260 -6.06 11.52 4.31
CA GLY A 260 -5.52 10.27 3.77
C GLY A 260 -4.07 10.03 4.14
N GLN A 261 -3.67 8.77 4.16
CA GLN A 261 -2.29 8.34 4.37
C GLN A 261 -1.92 7.30 3.32
N PHE A 262 -0.77 7.47 2.64
CA PHE A 262 -0.39 6.70 1.46
C PHE A 262 1.03 6.16 1.61
N PHE A 263 1.19 4.83 1.45
CA PHE A 263 2.44 4.12 1.66
C PHE A 263 2.66 3.03 0.61
N GLY A 264 3.89 2.54 0.50
CA GLY A 264 4.31 1.39 -0.30
C GLY A 264 4.92 0.29 0.54
N HIS A 265 6.15 -0.12 0.19
CA HIS A 265 7.05 -1.02 0.91
C HIS A 265 6.60 -2.50 0.98
N LEU A 266 5.32 -2.78 1.24
CA LEU A 266 4.85 -4.16 1.37
C LEU A 266 4.64 -4.86 0.02
N HIS A 267 4.74 -4.14 -1.10
CA HIS A 267 4.45 -4.65 -2.44
C HIS A 267 3.06 -5.30 -2.54
N ALA A 268 2.12 -4.89 -1.70
CA ALA A 268 0.81 -5.50 -1.58
C ALA A 268 -0.29 -4.45 -1.52
N ASP A 269 -1.44 -4.79 -2.08
CA ASP A 269 -2.64 -3.98 -1.96
C ASP A 269 -3.32 -4.25 -0.61
N THR A 270 -3.13 -3.36 0.33
CA THR A 270 -3.71 -3.49 1.67
C THR A 270 -3.98 -2.13 2.31
N PHE A 271 -4.48 -2.15 3.53
CA PHE A 271 -4.82 -0.94 4.28
C PHE A 271 -4.57 -1.11 5.77
N ARG A 272 -4.62 -0.01 6.50
CA ARG A 272 -4.54 0.05 7.97
C ARG A 272 -5.68 0.89 8.49
N VAL A 273 -6.20 0.54 9.66
CA VAL A 273 -7.20 1.32 10.40
C VAL A 273 -6.57 1.76 11.71
N ILE A 274 -6.60 3.05 11.98
CA ILE A 274 -6.06 3.63 13.21
C ILE A 274 -7.24 3.92 14.15
N TYR A 275 -7.14 3.41 15.38
CA TYR A 275 -8.16 3.56 16.40
C TYR A 275 -7.73 4.51 17.50
N ASP A 276 -8.71 5.21 18.07
CA ASP A 276 -8.61 5.94 19.33
C ASP A 276 -9.70 5.44 20.27
N ASN A 277 -9.32 4.74 21.35
CA ASN A 277 -10.24 4.07 22.26
C ASN A 277 -11.31 3.23 21.53
N ASP A 278 -10.88 2.28 20.74
CA ASP A 278 -11.69 1.34 19.92
C ASP A 278 -12.54 2.01 18.81
N ARG A 279 -12.48 3.33 18.69
CA ARG A 279 -13.15 4.05 17.60
C ARG A 279 -12.20 4.23 16.42
N PRO A 280 -12.57 3.82 15.19
CA PRO A 280 -11.77 4.09 14.01
C PRO A 280 -11.75 5.59 13.71
N VAL A 281 -10.56 6.20 13.69
CA VAL A 281 -10.39 7.66 13.54
C VAL A 281 -9.60 8.05 12.30
N SER A 282 -8.76 7.16 11.78
CA SER A 282 -7.97 7.41 10.58
C SER A 282 -7.65 6.11 9.85
N TRP A 283 -7.06 6.21 8.67
CA TRP A 283 -6.73 5.07 7.84
C TRP A 283 -5.47 5.33 7.01
N ALA A 284 -4.82 4.26 6.58
CA ALA A 284 -3.74 4.31 5.61
C ALA A 284 -3.99 3.28 4.51
N LEU A 285 -3.69 3.66 3.25
CA LEU A 285 -3.75 2.78 2.09
C LEU A 285 -2.33 2.51 1.59
N LEU A 286 -2.03 1.24 1.38
CA LEU A 286 -0.75 0.78 0.87
C LEU A 286 -0.95 0.34 -0.57
N ALA A 287 -0.16 0.91 -1.49
CA ALA A 287 -0.22 0.54 -2.89
C ALA A 287 0.67 -0.68 -3.16
N PRO A 288 0.28 -1.54 -4.12
CA PRO A 288 1.16 -2.60 -4.59
C PRO A 288 2.31 -2.03 -5.41
N SER A 289 3.39 -2.79 -5.50
CA SER A 289 4.60 -2.43 -6.23
C SER A 289 4.43 -2.47 -7.75
N VAL A 290 5.26 -1.71 -8.45
CA VAL A 290 5.52 -1.94 -9.87
C VAL A 290 6.41 -3.17 -10.05
N SER A 291 7.34 -3.42 -9.12
CA SER A 291 8.14 -4.64 -9.11
C SER A 291 7.28 -5.88 -8.89
N PRO A 292 7.48 -6.96 -9.69
CA PRO A 292 6.75 -8.21 -9.48
C PRO A 292 7.32 -9.06 -8.33
N HIS A 293 8.53 -8.76 -7.87
CA HIS A 293 9.22 -9.50 -6.82
C HIS A 293 8.91 -8.93 -5.43
N ARG A 294 8.66 -9.82 -4.46
CA ARG A 294 8.33 -9.48 -3.08
C ARG A 294 9.18 -10.32 -2.12
N ASP A 295 10.43 -9.98 -1.95
CA ASP A 295 11.33 -10.69 -1.03
C ASP A 295 11.06 -10.29 0.44
N PRO A 296 10.83 -11.21 1.38
CA PRO A 296 10.68 -12.67 1.24
C PRO A 296 9.24 -13.13 0.97
N ALA A 297 8.29 -12.24 0.76
CA ALA A 297 6.85 -12.54 0.77
C ALA A 297 6.32 -13.14 -0.55
N GLY A 298 7.20 -13.52 -1.49
CA GLY A 298 6.79 -14.16 -2.74
C GLY A 298 6.73 -13.22 -3.94
N SER A 299 5.64 -13.23 -4.67
CA SER A 299 5.48 -12.50 -5.93
C SER A 299 4.10 -11.85 -6.04
N SER A 300 3.98 -10.84 -6.89
CA SER A 300 2.72 -10.23 -7.29
C SER A 300 2.78 -9.82 -8.75
N ASN A 301 1.64 -9.56 -9.37
CA ASN A 301 1.67 -8.84 -10.64
C ASN A 301 2.03 -7.37 -10.39
N PRO A 302 2.68 -6.71 -11.35
CA PRO A 302 2.92 -5.28 -11.31
C PRO A 302 1.63 -4.48 -11.16
N GLY A 303 1.60 -3.50 -10.26
CA GLY A 303 0.42 -2.71 -9.93
C GLY A 303 0.62 -1.21 -10.11
N LEU A 304 -0.46 -0.50 -10.44
CA LEU A 304 -0.55 0.97 -10.49
C LEU A 304 -1.87 1.39 -9.87
N ARG A 305 -1.86 2.47 -9.09
CA ARG A 305 -3.07 2.94 -8.43
C ARG A 305 -3.41 4.37 -8.80
N LEU A 306 -4.65 4.59 -9.25
CA LEU A 306 -5.19 5.90 -9.55
C LEU A 306 -6.28 6.25 -8.54
N TYR A 307 -6.05 7.27 -7.74
CA TYR A 307 -7.02 7.80 -6.79
C TYR A 307 -7.93 8.83 -7.45
N LYS A 308 -9.20 8.81 -7.04
CA LYS A 308 -10.21 9.82 -7.31
C LYS A 308 -10.48 10.59 -6.02
N PHE A 309 -10.40 11.91 -6.05
CA PHE A 309 -10.59 12.74 -4.86
C PHE A 309 -11.36 14.03 -5.17
N ASP A 310 -11.91 14.63 -4.14
CA ASP A 310 -12.49 15.97 -4.22
C ASP A 310 -11.39 17.00 -4.00
N THR A 311 -11.07 17.77 -5.02
CA THR A 311 -9.97 18.75 -4.97
C THR A 311 -10.25 19.92 -4.00
N ASN A 312 -11.52 20.19 -3.66
CA ASN A 312 -11.87 21.26 -2.72
C ASN A 312 -11.63 20.86 -1.26
N THR A 313 -11.88 19.58 -0.94
CA THR A 313 -11.86 19.07 0.44
C THR A 313 -10.69 18.11 0.72
N GLY A 314 -10.01 17.64 -0.32
CA GLY A 314 -9.02 16.57 -0.19
C GLY A 314 -9.63 15.19 0.13
N LYS A 315 -10.96 15.05 0.20
CA LYS A 315 -11.58 13.76 0.51
C LYS A 315 -11.29 12.75 -0.61
N VAL A 316 -10.69 11.62 -0.26
CA VAL A 316 -10.55 10.48 -1.17
C VAL A 316 -11.93 9.88 -1.40
N LEU A 317 -12.35 9.79 -2.66
CA LEU A 317 -13.67 9.28 -3.05
C LEU A 317 -13.61 7.80 -3.44
N ASP A 318 -12.52 7.39 -4.11
CA ASP A 318 -12.31 6.02 -4.58
C ASP A 318 -10.87 5.83 -5.05
N TYR A 319 -10.50 4.61 -5.40
CA TYR A 319 -9.36 4.36 -6.29
C TYR A 319 -9.65 3.24 -7.29
N THR A 320 -8.94 3.28 -8.41
CA THR A 320 -8.87 2.18 -9.37
C THR A 320 -7.50 1.54 -9.25
N GLN A 321 -7.48 0.23 -8.97
CA GLN A 321 -6.29 -0.58 -9.08
C GLN A 321 -6.15 -1.07 -10.51
N TYR A 322 -4.97 -0.88 -11.09
CA TYR A 322 -4.56 -1.43 -12.38
C TYR A 322 -3.45 -2.45 -12.16
N TYR A 323 -3.36 -3.44 -13.03
CA TYR A 323 -2.31 -4.43 -13.00
C TYR A 323 -1.86 -4.84 -14.41
N LEU A 324 -0.69 -5.43 -14.47
CA LEU A 324 -0.19 -6.11 -15.65
C LEU A 324 -0.11 -7.61 -15.34
N ASP A 325 -0.85 -8.44 -16.09
CA ASP A 325 -0.60 -9.88 -16.10
C ASP A 325 0.80 -10.13 -16.71
N LEU A 326 1.81 -10.25 -15.84
CA LEU A 326 3.20 -10.34 -16.26
C LEU A 326 3.46 -11.59 -17.11
N ALA A 327 2.82 -12.70 -16.76
CA ALA A 327 2.97 -13.95 -17.51
C ALA A 327 2.36 -13.83 -18.91
N ALA A 328 1.19 -13.22 -19.03
CA ALA A 328 0.57 -12.97 -20.34
C ALA A 328 1.37 -11.95 -21.16
N ALA A 329 1.84 -10.86 -20.55
CA ALA A 329 2.66 -9.84 -21.20
C ALA A 329 3.95 -10.42 -21.78
N ASN A 330 4.60 -11.32 -21.06
CA ASN A 330 5.85 -11.96 -21.51
C ASN A 330 5.62 -13.02 -22.62
N ARG A 331 4.43 -13.58 -22.74
CA ARG A 331 4.08 -14.49 -23.84
C ARG A 331 3.74 -13.74 -25.13
N ASN A 332 3.24 -12.51 -25.02
CA ASN A 332 2.83 -11.71 -26.16
C ASN A 332 4.04 -10.94 -26.74
N VAL A 333 4.18 -10.97 -28.07
CA VAL A 333 5.23 -10.22 -28.78
C VAL A 333 4.93 -8.71 -28.81
N GLY A 334 3.71 -8.32 -28.41
CA GLY A 334 3.20 -6.94 -28.48
C GLY A 334 3.56 -6.07 -27.26
N ALA A 335 2.77 -5.02 -27.08
CA ALA A 335 2.88 -4.12 -25.94
C ALA A 335 2.29 -4.76 -24.67
N ALA A 336 2.78 -4.32 -23.50
CA ALA A 336 2.19 -4.68 -22.21
C ALA A 336 0.77 -4.10 -22.09
N GLU A 337 -0.20 -4.95 -21.77
CA GLU A 337 -1.60 -4.56 -21.61
C GLU A 337 -1.96 -4.39 -20.14
N TRP A 338 -1.88 -3.16 -19.67
CA TRP A 338 -2.34 -2.80 -18.33
C TRP A 338 -3.86 -2.72 -18.30
N THR A 339 -4.49 -3.37 -17.34
CA THR A 339 -5.95 -3.43 -17.22
C THR A 339 -6.42 -3.02 -15.83
N ALA A 340 -7.64 -2.50 -15.72
CA ALA A 340 -8.26 -2.26 -14.43
C ALA A 340 -8.56 -3.60 -13.74
N GLU A 341 -8.13 -3.71 -12.50
CA GLU A 341 -8.47 -4.86 -11.65
C GLU A 341 -9.82 -4.63 -10.97
N TYR A 342 -9.95 -3.51 -10.27
CA TYR A 342 -11.17 -3.14 -9.55
C TYR A 342 -11.20 -1.66 -9.13
N ASN A 343 -12.37 -1.18 -8.74
CA ASN A 343 -12.56 0.06 -7.99
C ASN A 343 -12.88 -0.28 -6.53
N LEU A 344 -12.22 0.38 -5.57
CA LEU A 344 -12.32 0.05 -4.14
C LEU A 344 -13.76 0.00 -3.64
N THR A 345 -14.51 1.09 -3.87
CA THR A 345 -15.86 1.22 -3.32
C THR A 345 -16.81 0.19 -3.92
N GLN A 346 -16.77 -0.02 -5.23
CA GLN A 346 -17.61 -1.00 -5.91
C GLN A 346 -17.23 -2.44 -5.52
N TYR A 347 -15.96 -2.75 -5.47
CA TYR A 347 -15.46 -4.11 -5.24
C TYR A 347 -15.84 -4.66 -3.86
N TYR A 348 -15.74 -3.81 -2.84
CA TYR A 348 -16.05 -4.19 -1.45
C TYR A 348 -17.42 -3.71 -0.98
N GLY A 349 -18.20 -3.01 -1.82
CA GLY A 349 -19.51 -2.46 -1.46
C GLY A 349 -19.44 -1.38 -0.40
N LEU A 350 -18.45 -0.49 -0.49
CA LEU A 350 -18.29 0.64 0.43
C LEU A 350 -19.09 1.86 -0.06
N HIS A 351 -19.73 2.57 0.87
CA HIS A 351 -20.40 3.82 0.54
C HIS A 351 -19.43 4.98 0.34
N GLU A 352 -18.29 4.94 1.05
CA GLU A 352 -17.23 5.95 1.00
C GLU A 352 -15.89 5.36 1.49
N VAL A 353 -14.80 6.08 1.22
CA VAL A 353 -13.49 5.79 1.80
C VAL A 353 -13.37 6.54 3.11
N SER A 354 -13.55 5.84 4.23
CA SER A 354 -13.47 6.39 5.58
C SER A 354 -12.92 5.36 6.57
N ALA A 355 -12.45 5.81 7.73
CA ALA A 355 -11.98 4.91 8.78
C ALA A 355 -13.05 3.90 9.20
N SER A 356 -14.31 4.33 9.29
CA SER A 356 -15.43 3.46 9.66
C SER A 356 -15.76 2.44 8.57
N SER A 357 -15.74 2.83 7.28
CA SER A 357 -16.00 1.91 6.18
C SER A 357 -14.89 0.85 6.07
N LEU A 358 -13.64 1.25 6.27
CA LEU A 358 -12.49 0.32 6.25
C LEU A 358 -12.46 -0.58 7.49
N HIS A 359 -12.87 -0.08 8.66
CA HIS A 359 -13.09 -0.92 9.84
C HIS A 359 -14.13 -2.01 9.57
N ASN A 360 -15.30 -1.63 9.04
CA ASN A 360 -16.34 -2.59 8.68
C ASN A 360 -15.88 -3.61 7.62
N LEU A 361 -14.99 -3.20 6.71
CA LEU A 361 -14.35 -4.12 5.77
C LEU A 361 -13.40 -5.08 6.50
N ALA A 362 -12.55 -4.58 7.40
CA ALA A 362 -11.62 -5.39 8.18
C ALA A 362 -12.36 -6.47 9.00
N ASP A 363 -13.47 -6.11 9.64
CA ASP A 363 -14.28 -7.08 10.41
C ASP A 363 -14.81 -8.23 9.54
N LYS A 364 -15.17 -7.95 8.28
CA LYS A 364 -15.60 -9.01 7.34
C LYS A 364 -14.45 -9.95 6.95
N LEU A 365 -13.19 -9.52 7.08
CA LEU A 365 -12.02 -10.37 6.78
C LEU A 365 -11.76 -11.41 7.88
N ARG A 366 -12.26 -11.22 9.09
CA ARG A 366 -12.10 -12.18 10.21
C ARG A 366 -12.71 -13.55 9.90
N ILE A 367 -13.74 -13.58 9.05
CA ILE A 367 -14.43 -14.80 8.65
C ILE A 367 -13.74 -15.33 7.39
N GLY A 368 -12.51 -15.82 7.58
CA GLY A 368 -11.69 -16.34 6.50
C GLY A 368 -12.02 -17.78 6.17
N THR A 369 -12.93 -18.00 5.24
CA THR A 369 -12.96 -19.27 4.50
C THR A 369 -12.43 -19.02 3.10
N PRO A 370 -11.58 -19.91 2.54
CA PRO A 370 -10.96 -19.69 1.22
C PRO A 370 -11.93 -19.91 0.05
N GLN A 371 -13.22 -19.69 0.24
CA GLN A 371 -14.21 -19.81 -0.81
C GLN A 371 -14.22 -18.53 -1.66
N GLU A 372 -14.26 -18.65 -2.96
CA GLU A 372 -14.20 -17.55 -3.94
C GLU A 372 -15.24 -16.43 -3.73
N THR A 373 -16.33 -16.73 -3.06
CA THR A 373 -17.42 -15.79 -2.78
C THR A 373 -17.20 -14.92 -1.52
N THR A 374 -16.17 -15.20 -0.72
CA THR A 374 -15.94 -14.49 0.53
C THR A 374 -15.23 -13.15 0.32
N VAL A 375 -15.47 -12.20 1.22
CA VAL A 375 -14.77 -10.89 1.21
C VAL A 375 -13.26 -11.10 1.42
N PHE A 376 -12.88 -12.10 2.21
CA PHE A 376 -11.48 -12.42 2.44
C PHE A 376 -10.78 -12.91 1.17
N TYR A 377 -11.41 -13.77 0.38
CA TYR A 377 -10.83 -14.21 -0.90
C TYR A 377 -10.64 -13.05 -1.87
N LYS A 378 -11.64 -12.16 -1.98
CA LYS A 378 -11.51 -10.93 -2.75
C LYS A 378 -10.32 -10.08 -2.29
N TYR A 379 -10.17 -9.92 -0.97
CA TYR A 379 -9.05 -9.19 -0.38
C TYR A 379 -7.70 -9.85 -0.69
N LEU A 380 -7.59 -11.17 -0.51
CA LEU A 380 -6.34 -11.90 -0.76
C LEU A 380 -5.93 -11.83 -2.24
N ARG A 381 -6.91 -11.90 -3.14
CA ARG A 381 -6.68 -11.72 -4.58
C ARG A 381 -6.17 -10.32 -4.91
N ALA A 382 -6.79 -9.28 -4.34
CA ALA A 382 -6.32 -7.90 -4.49
C ALA A 382 -4.94 -7.70 -3.84
N TYR A 383 -4.72 -8.22 -2.64
CA TYR A 383 -3.45 -8.19 -1.92
C TYR A 383 -2.28 -8.70 -2.75
N ASN A 384 -2.49 -9.76 -3.54
CA ASN A 384 -1.51 -10.36 -4.44
C ASN A 384 -1.59 -9.81 -5.88
N VAL A 385 -2.42 -8.78 -6.14
CA VAL A 385 -2.59 -8.18 -7.48
C VAL A 385 -2.92 -9.25 -8.53
N LYS A 386 -3.92 -10.08 -8.26
CA LYS A 386 -4.35 -11.22 -9.09
C LYS A 386 -3.24 -12.25 -9.41
N TYR A 387 -2.12 -12.22 -8.71
CA TYR A 387 -1.14 -13.29 -8.79
C TYR A 387 -1.65 -14.50 -8.02
N GLU A 388 -1.69 -15.65 -8.68
CA GLU A 388 -2.07 -16.90 -8.06
C GLU A 388 -0.88 -17.47 -7.29
N SER A 389 -0.86 -17.22 -5.98
CA SER A 389 0.12 -17.85 -5.09
C SER A 389 -0.26 -19.32 -4.85
N SER A 390 0.74 -20.19 -4.83
CA SER A 390 0.57 -21.58 -4.38
C SER A 390 0.29 -21.70 -2.87
N ASP A 391 0.43 -20.62 -2.13
CA ASP A 391 0.27 -20.62 -0.68
C ASP A 391 -1.21 -20.60 -0.31
N ASN A 392 -1.64 -21.65 0.38
CA ASN A 392 -2.96 -21.70 0.98
C ASN A 392 -3.00 -20.76 2.18
N CYS A 393 -3.77 -19.67 2.07
CA CYS A 393 -4.06 -18.80 3.19
C CYS A 393 -5.29 -19.35 3.95
N ASP A 394 -5.05 -20.06 5.03
CA ASP A 394 -6.07 -20.64 5.92
C ASP A 394 -6.65 -19.61 6.91
N GLY A 395 -7.44 -20.07 7.87
CA GLY A 395 -8.03 -19.22 8.89
C GLY A 395 -7.00 -18.48 9.76
N ALA A 396 -5.86 -19.09 10.05
CA ALA A 396 -4.78 -18.45 10.80
C ALA A 396 -4.14 -17.31 9.98
N CYS A 397 -3.88 -17.56 8.71
CA CYS A 397 -3.40 -16.55 7.77
C CYS A 397 -4.39 -15.39 7.63
N ALA A 398 -5.69 -15.67 7.48
CA ALA A 398 -6.73 -14.65 7.41
C ALA A 398 -6.76 -13.77 8.67
N HIS A 399 -6.63 -14.40 9.83
CA HIS A 399 -6.57 -13.68 11.11
C HIS A 399 -5.31 -12.81 11.23
N GLN A 400 -4.16 -13.27 10.73
CA GLN A 400 -2.95 -12.46 10.70
C GLN A 400 -3.13 -11.19 9.85
N HIS A 401 -3.78 -11.29 8.68
CA HIS A 401 -4.14 -10.12 7.89
C HIS A 401 -5.06 -9.16 8.65
N PHE A 402 -6.08 -9.68 9.33
CA PHE A 402 -6.94 -8.86 10.18
C PHE A 402 -6.14 -8.14 11.27
N CYS A 403 -5.27 -8.85 11.99
CA CYS A 403 -4.41 -8.26 13.02
C CYS A 403 -3.47 -7.18 12.45
N ALA A 404 -2.87 -7.42 11.29
CA ALA A 404 -2.01 -6.44 10.62
C ALA A 404 -2.76 -5.16 10.21
N ILE A 405 -4.03 -5.26 9.87
CA ILE A 405 -4.88 -4.13 9.50
C ILE A 405 -5.32 -3.32 10.73
N THR A 406 -5.64 -4.00 11.83
CA THR A 406 -6.38 -3.39 12.97
C THR A 406 -5.54 -3.17 14.22
N CYS A 407 -4.46 -3.92 14.42
CA CYS A 407 -3.60 -3.87 15.61
C CYS A 407 -2.22 -3.31 15.24
N LEU A 408 -2.10 -1.98 15.19
CA LEU A 408 -0.88 -1.33 14.68
C LEU A 408 0.23 -1.17 15.73
N GLU A 409 -0.06 -1.23 17.03
CA GLU A 409 0.95 -1.31 18.08
C GLU A 409 1.54 -2.74 18.12
N GLN A 410 2.87 -2.86 18.20
CA GLN A 410 3.54 -4.16 18.15
C GLN A 410 3.04 -5.17 19.20
N LEU A 411 2.77 -4.71 20.42
CA LEU A 411 2.26 -5.58 21.48
C LEU A 411 0.84 -6.05 21.15
N ALA A 412 -0.03 -5.14 20.72
CA ALA A 412 -1.40 -5.45 20.34
C ALA A 412 -1.45 -6.43 19.14
N TYR A 413 -0.57 -6.23 18.16
CA TYR A 413 -0.45 -7.14 17.03
C TYR A 413 -0.07 -8.57 17.48
N ARG A 414 0.97 -8.71 18.31
CA ARG A 414 1.38 -10.01 18.84
C ARG A 414 0.24 -10.69 19.61
N GLN A 415 -0.42 -9.98 20.52
CA GLN A 415 -1.54 -10.49 21.26
C GLN A 415 -2.72 -10.92 20.38
N CYS A 416 -3.00 -10.14 19.33
CA CYS A 416 -4.03 -10.47 18.34
C CYS A 416 -3.72 -11.80 17.62
N VAL A 417 -2.48 -11.99 17.15
CA VAL A 417 -2.05 -13.21 16.44
C VAL A 417 -2.05 -14.41 17.39
N GLU A 418 -1.55 -14.27 18.63
CA GLU A 418 -1.50 -15.34 19.64
C GLU A 418 -2.90 -15.81 20.09
N ALA A 419 -3.86 -14.88 20.19
CA ALA A 419 -5.24 -15.22 20.55
C ALA A 419 -5.89 -16.18 19.54
N ALA A 420 -5.59 -16.03 18.24
CA ALA A 420 -6.10 -16.95 17.22
C ALA A 420 -5.43 -18.33 17.29
N ALA A 421 -4.12 -18.36 17.51
CA ALA A 421 -3.39 -19.64 17.64
C ALA A 421 -3.96 -20.46 18.83
N SER A 422 -4.25 -19.79 19.96
CA SER A 422 -4.85 -20.43 21.13
C SER A 422 -6.28 -20.92 20.88
N ALA A 423 -7.10 -20.13 20.16
CA ALA A 423 -8.46 -20.52 19.81
C ALA A 423 -8.51 -21.71 18.85
N LEU A 424 -7.59 -21.77 17.88
CA LEU A 424 -7.46 -22.89 16.95
C LEU A 424 -6.96 -24.16 17.64
N ALA A 425 -6.01 -24.06 18.58
CA ALA A 425 -5.56 -25.18 19.39
C ALA A 425 -6.69 -25.74 20.25
N ALA A 426 -7.44 -24.87 20.93
CA ALA A 426 -8.60 -25.29 21.72
C ALA A 426 -9.73 -25.96 20.90
N ALA A 427 -9.94 -25.50 19.65
CA ALA A 427 -10.89 -26.10 18.72
C ALA A 427 -10.41 -27.47 18.20
N GLY A 428 -9.09 -27.64 18.00
CA GLY A 428 -8.48 -28.92 17.62
C GLY A 428 -8.57 -29.97 18.71
N ASP A 429 -8.42 -29.57 19.97
CA ASP A 429 -8.55 -30.48 21.14
C ASP A 429 -10.02 -30.83 21.44
N ALA A 430 -10.96 -30.03 20.95
CA ALA A 430 -12.41 -30.26 21.11
C ALA A 430 -13.02 -31.14 19.99
N ALA A 431 -12.22 -31.71 19.11
CA ALA A 431 -12.72 -32.70 18.15
C ALA A 431 -13.36 -33.87 18.91
N PRO A 432 -14.61 -34.23 18.62
CA PRO A 432 -15.27 -35.29 19.38
C PRO A 432 -14.47 -36.58 19.20
N VAL A 433 -14.02 -37.13 20.33
CA VAL A 433 -13.53 -38.52 20.39
C VAL A 433 -14.74 -39.39 20.03
N VAL A 434 -14.83 -39.79 18.76
CA VAL A 434 -15.78 -40.81 18.34
C VAL A 434 -15.31 -42.08 19.01
N ALA A 435 -15.90 -42.36 20.19
CA ALA A 435 -15.71 -43.64 20.86
C ALA A 435 -16.18 -44.75 19.90
N PRO A 436 -15.35 -45.76 19.63
CA PRO A 436 -15.79 -46.86 18.80
C PRO A 436 -16.98 -47.56 19.50
N LEU A 437 -18.14 -47.57 18.84
CA LEU A 437 -19.28 -48.37 19.24
C LEU A 437 -18.83 -49.86 19.21
N VAL A 438 -18.48 -50.40 20.38
CA VAL A 438 -18.31 -51.84 20.56
C VAL A 438 -19.68 -52.47 20.52
N THR A 439 -20.10 -52.92 19.35
CA THR A 439 -21.26 -53.77 19.16
C THR A 439 -20.97 -55.13 19.83
N LYS A 440 -21.51 -55.33 21.05
CA LYS A 440 -21.56 -56.65 21.67
C LYS A 440 -22.55 -57.48 20.87
N PHE A 441 -22.06 -58.36 20.02
CA PHE A 441 -22.81 -59.46 19.47
C PHE A 441 -23.06 -60.47 20.59
N LEU A 442 -24.30 -60.51 21.11
CA LEU A 442 -24.78 -61.60 21.96
C LEU A 442 -25.11 -62.80 21.05
N PHE A 443 -24.25 -63.80 21.05
CA PHE A 443 -24.58 -65.13 20.51
C PHE A 443 -25.59 -65.78 21.43
N LEU A 444 -26.86 -65.91 21.02
CA LEU A 444 -27.88 -66.80 21.59
C LEU A 444 -27.62 -68.23 21.06
N ILE A 445 -27.09 -69.11 21.93
CA ILE A 445 -26.99 -70.54 21.66
C ILE A 445 -28.35 -71.14 22.01
N SER A 446 -29.13 -71.53 21.01
CA SER A 446 -30.35 -72.32 21.17
C SER A 446 -29.96 -73.80 21.34
N ILE A 447 -30.16 -74.32 22.54
CA ILE A 447 -30.05 -75.79 22.83
C ILE A 447 -31.41 -76.41 22.48
N PHE A 448 -31.43 -77.20 21.41
CA PHE A 448 -32.53 -78.12 21.13
C PHE A 448 -32.26 -79.38 21.92
N VAL A 449 -33.16 -79.74 22.92
CA VAL A 449 -33.24 -81.04 23.52
C VAL A 449 -34.29 -81.82 22.74
N ILE A 450 -33.86 -82.88 22.10
CA ILE A 450 -34.74 -83.88 21.51
C ILE A 450 -34.97 -84.97 22.62
N LEU A 451 -36.22 -85.13 22.96
CA LEU A 451 -36.72 -86.31 23.71
C LEU A 451 -37.54 -87.15 22.73
N ALA A 452 -37.19 -88.40 22.64
CA ALA A 452 -38.11 -89.48 22.32
C ALA A 452 -38.00 -90.62 23.23
#